data_f89b35e39de27c727fe36633d1bcf4ee
#
_entry.id   f89b35e39de27c727fe36633d1bcf4ee
#
_cell.length_a   1.000
_cell.length_b   1.000
_cell.length_c   1.000
_cell.angle_alpha   90.00
_cell.angle_beta   90.00
_cell.angle_gamma   90.00
#
_symmetry.space_group_name_H-M   'P 1'
#
loop_
_entity.id
_entity.type
_entity.pdbx_description
1 polymer ?
#
loop_
_entity_poly.entity_id
_entity_poly.type
_entity_poly.pdbx_seq_one_letter_code
_entity_poly.pdbx_strand_id
1 'polypeptide(L)'
;MGHRPFLVLADHLTRKGVAVLRFDRRGIGKSTGDYANATTEDFVADAEAALVYLKTRKEIDPKKTGLIGHSEGGLIAPMVATPSQTVAWIVLLAGPGLKGEDVLLLQSELILRAAGVNDGEVARTLAFNKQTYALVRGEKDPAALEAKLNELVQSTSTGAALPPAAVQSQVRMLVSPWFRFFLDYDPVPTLQKTLCPVLALNGEKDLQVPPKQNLAKIEKALQDGGNKDFQTTELPGLNHLFQHSPTGSPTEYGGIQETMAPEALSAVSDWVLKHSVP
;
A
#
# COMPACT_ATOMS: atom_id res chain seq x y z
N MET A 1 14.22 11.00 -3.49
CA MET A 1 13.99 10.28 -4.74
C MET A 1 13.27 11.21 -5.70
N GLY A 2 13.71 11.32 -6.98
CA GLY A 2 13.07 12.20 -8.00
C GLY A 2 11.95 11.51 -8.78
N HIS A 3 11.60 10.27 -8.43
CA HIS A 3 10.61 9.47 -9.17
C HIS A 3 9.18 9.96 -8.98
N ARG A 4 8.42 9.90 -10.07
CA ARG A 4 6.98 10.25 -10.12
C ARG A 4 6.18 9.12 -10.77
N PRO A 5 6.07 7.94 -10.13
CA PRO A 5 5.49 6.74 -10.75
C PRO A 5 4.07 6.95 -11.26
N PHE A 6 3.23 7.65 -10.50
CA PHE A 6 1.86 7.93 -10.94
C PHE A 6 1.76 8.97 -12.06
N LEU A 7 2.82 9.79 -12.29
CA LEU A 7 2.88 10.64 -13.49
C LEU A 7 3.21 9.81 -14.72
N VAL A 8 4.18 8.89 -14.61
CA VAL A 8 4.57 7.98 -15.70
C VAL A 8 3.39 7.07 -16.08
N LEU A 9 2.73 6.48 -15.09
CA LEU A 9 1.55 5.65 -15.31
C LEU A 9 0.40 6.45 -15.98
N ALA A 10 0.14 7.67 -15.51
CA ALA A 10 -0.89 8.53 -16.10
C ALA A 10 -0.55 8.90 -17.54
N ASP A 11 0.70 9.28 -17.85
CA ASP A 11 1.14 9.57 -19.22
C ASP A 11 0.97 8.34 -20.12
N HIS A 12 1.36 7.16 -19.64
CA HIS A 12 1.21 5.90 -20.39
C HIS A 12 -0.26 5.58 -20.72
N LEU A 13 -1.16 5.73 -19.76
CA LEU A 13 -2.60 5.49 -19.95
C LEU A 13 -3.25 6.54 -20.83
N THR A 14 -2.91 7.82 -20.65
CA THR A 14 -3.52 8.90 -21.48
C THR A 14 -3.09 8.82 -22.94
N ARG A 15 -1.88 8.38 -23.25
CA ARG A 15 -1.45 8.07 -24.62
C ARG A 15 -2.24 6.93 -25.26
N LYS A 16 -2.88 6.08 -24.46
CA LYS A 16 -3.77 5.00 -24.90
C LYS A 16 -5.25 5.39 -24.87
N GLY A 17 -5.57 6.69 -24.66
CA GLY A 17 -6.93 7.21 -24.69
C GLY A 17 -7.70 7.08 -23.36
N VAL A 18 -7.03 6.77 -22.26
CA VAL A 18 -7.63 6.65 -20.92
C VAL A 18 -7.43 7.95 -20.16
N ALA A 19 -8.51 8.61 -19.76
CA ALA A 19 -8.43 9.77 -18.86
C ALA A 19 -8.00 9.35 -17.46
N VAL A 20 -7.07 10.08 -16.83
CA VAL A 20 -6.54 9.77 -15.51
C VAL A 20 -6.65 10.98 -14.58
N LEU A 21 -7.36 10.80 -13.46
CA LEU A 21 -7.37 11.75 -12.35
C LEU A 21 -6.36 11.33 -11.30
N ARG A 22 -5.46 12.23 -10.92
CA ARG A 22 -4.52 12.11 -9.81
C ARG A 22 -4.69 13.31 -8.89
N PHE A 23 -4.56 13.07 -7.60
CA PHE A 23 -4.62 14.14 -6.60
C PHE A 23 -3.58 13.89 -5.49
N ASP A 24 -3.17 14.96 -4.82
CA ASP A 24 -2.34 14.85 -3.63
C ASP A 24 -3.21 14.39 -2.45
N ARG A 25 -2.65 13.58 -1.55
CA ARG A 25 -3.34 13.19 -0.31
C ARG A 25 -3.73 14.44 0.48
N ARG A 26 -4.82 14.37 1.27
CA ARG A 26 -5.24 15.44 2.19
C ARG A 26 -4.05 15.96 3.00
N GLY A 27 -3.92 17.27 3.16
CA GLY A 27 -2.82 17.92 3.89
C GLY A 27 -1.44 17.84 3.23
N ILE A 28 -1.31 17.28 2.02
CA ILE A 28 -0.06 17.17 1.27
C ILE A 28 -0.13 17.98 -0.02
N GLY A 29 1.00 18.56 -0.40
CA GLY A 29 1.13 19.34 -1.64
C GLY A 29 0.17 20.52 -1.68
N LYS A 30 -0.81 20.48 -2.60
CA LYS A 30 -1.85 21.52 -2.73
C LYS A 30 -3.21 21.09 -2.16
N SER A 31 -3.34 19.85 -1.68
CA SER A 31 -4.56 19.38 -1.06
C SER A 31 -4.71 19.92 0.36
N THR A 32 -5.90 20.38 0.69
CA THR A 32 -6.26 20.80 2.05
C THR A 32 -6.55 19.60 2.95
N GLY A 33 -6.72 19.81 4.25
CA GLY A 33 -7.06 18.79 5.24
C GLY A 33 -5.90 18.45 6.17
N ASP A 34 -6.09 17.44 6.99
CA ASP A 34 -5.13 16.98 8.01
C ASP A 34 -4.65 15.57 7.68
N TYR A 35 -3.40 15.45 7.25
CA TYR A 35 -2.76 14.16 6.98
C TYR A 35 -2.33 13.45 8.28
N ALA A 36 -1.89 14.21 9.29
CA ALA A 36 -1.30 13.63 10.49
C ALA A 36 -2.31 12.83 11.34
N ASN A 37 -3.58 13.24 11.30
CA ASN A 37 -4.67 12.60 12.03
C ASN A 37 -5.57 11.72 11.14
N ALA A 38 -5.25 11.58 9.86
CA ALA A 38 -6.03 10.75 8.94
C ALA A 38 -5.79 9.25 9.17
N THR A 39 -6.77 8.47 8.79
CA THR A 39 -6.71 7.00 8.69
C THR A 39 -6.86 6.56 7.23
N THR A 40 -6.71 5.27 6.95
CA THR A 40 -7.02 4.71 5.63
C THR A 40 -8.50 4.96 5.24
N GLU A 41 -9.44 4.99 6.19
CA GLU A 41 -10.85 5.31 5.92
C GLU A 41 -11.04 6.75 5.42
N ASP A 42 -10.25 7.68 5.95
CA ASP A 42 -10.24 9.06 5.43
C ASP A 42 -9.76 9.13 3.98
N PHE A 43 -8.77 8.31 3.62
CA PHE A 43 -8.29 8.22 2.23
C PHE A 43 -9.29 7.51 1.31
N VAL A 44 -10.10 6.60 1.84
CA VAL A 44 -11.26 6.03 1.13
C VAL A 44 -12.25 7.14 0.78
N ALA A 45 -12.61 8.00 1.74
CA ALA A 45 -13.52 9.13 1.51
C ALA A 45 -12.95 10.12 0.47
N ASP A 46 -11.63 10.36 0.46
CA ASP A 46 -10.98 11.19 -0.58
C ASP A 46 -11.10 10.56 -1.97
N ALA A 47 -10.91 9.24 -2.08
CA ALA A 47 -11.05 8.53 -3.35
C ALA A 47 -12.52 8.50 -3.83
N GLU A 48 -13.48 8.35 -2.93
CA GLU A 48 -14.91 8.48 -3.24
C GLU A 48 -15.26 9.88 -3.75
N ALA A 49 -14.74 10.93 -3.12
CA ALA A 49 -14.92 12.31 -3.58
C ALA A 49 -14.33 12.52 -4.99
N ALA A 50 -13.18 11.92 -5.29
CA ALA A 50 -12.59 11.94 -6.63
C ALA A 50 -13.49 11.24 -7.66
N LEU A 51 -14.12 10.10 -7.33
CA LEU A 51 -15.10 9.44 -8.19
C LEU A 51 -16.35 10.31 -8.41
N VAL A 52 -16.84 10.97 -7.37
CA VAL A 52 -17.96 11.92 -7.49
C VAL A 52 -17.59 13.05 -8.44
N TYR A 53 -16.39 13.62 -8.33
CA TYR A 53 -15.90 14.63 -9.26
C TYR A 53 -15.88 14.11 -10.70
N LEU A 54 -15.34 12.91 -10.95
CA LEU A 54 -15.30 12.34 -12.31
C LEU A 54 -16.71 12.20 -12.93
N LYS A 55 -17.73 11.86 -12.14
CA LYS A 55 -19.12 11.80 -12.62
C LYS A 55 -19.69 13.14 -13.09
N THR A 56 -19.09 14.27 -12.68
CA THR A 56 -19.50 15.60 -13.18
C THR A 56 -18.88 15.95 -14.54
N ARG A 57 -17.92 15.16 -14.99
CA ARG A 57 -17.19 15.41 -16.24
C ARG A 57 -17.91 14.77 -17.41
N LYS A 58 -18.31 15.59 -18.40
CA LYS A 58 -19.09 15.15 -19.57
C LYS A 58 -18.31 14.22 -20.50
N GLU A 59 -16.97 14.33 -20.50
CA GLU A 59 -16.05 13.53 -21.27
C GLU A 59 -15.76 12.14 -20.68
N ILE A 60 -16.25 11.89 -19.45
CA ILE A 60 -16.01 10.63 -18.72
C ILE A 60 -17.27 9.77 -18.71
N ASP A 61 -17.14 8.51 -19.12
CA ASP A 61 -18.18 7.51 -18.92
C ASP A 61 -18.08 6.95 -17.47
N PRO A 62 -19.03 7.26 -16.59
CA PRO A 62 -18.98 6.81 -15.20
C PRO A 62 -19.07 5.28 -15.05
N LYS A 63 -19.59 4.57 -16.06
CA LYS A 63 -19.66 3.10 -16.08
C LYS A 63 -18.33 2.42 -16.40
N LYS A 64 -17.34 3.20 -16.85
CA LYS A 64 -16.00 2.74 -17.24
C LYS A 64 -14.91 3.28 -16.31
N THR A 65 -15.31 3.89 -15.19
CA THR A 65 -14.38 4.46 -14.22
C THR A 65 -13.91 3.39 -13.24
N GLY A 66 -12.60 3.24 -13.11
CA GLY A 66 -11.97 2.32 -12.16
C GLY A 66 -10.96 3.00 -11.27
N LEU A 67 -10.32 2.23 -10.40
CA LEU A 67 -9.33 2.69 -9.43
C LEU A 67 -8.01 1.94 -9.61
N ILE A 68 -6.91 2.65 -9.50
CA ILE A 68 -5.56 2.08 -9.43
C ILE A 68 -4.94 2.51 -8.12
N GLY A 69 -4.67 1.57 -7.23
CA GLY A 69 -4.10 1.81 -5.92
C GLY A 69 -2.77 1.10 -5.73
N HIS A 70 -1.75 1.81 -5.25
CA HIS A 70 -0.43 1.26 -4.95
C HIS A 70 -0.22 1.13 -3.44
N SER A 71 0.34 0.02 -3.01
CA SER A 71 0.64 -0.25 -1.60
C SER A 71 -0.64 -0.09 -0.74
N GLU A 72 -0.73 0.84 0.19
CA GLU A 72 -1.95 1.17 0.92
C GLU A 72 -3.15 1.47 -0.01
N GLY A 73 -2.90 2.05 -1.19
CA GLY A 73 -3.93 2.24 -2.21
C GLY A 73 -4.58 0.94 -2.68
N GLY A 74 -3.86 -0.18 -2.57
CA GLY A 74 -4.39 -1.52 -2.80
C GLY A 74 -5.38 -2.01 -1.72
N LEU A 75 -5.41 -1.37 -0.54
CA LEU A 75 -6.47 -1.54 0.47
C LEU A 75 -7.63 -0.60 0.20
N ILE A 76 -7.33 0.66 -0.17
CA ILE A 76 -8.32 1.70 -0.42
C ILE A 76 -9.22 1.35 -1.60
N ALA A 77 -8.66 0.86 -2.71
CA ALA A 77 -9.43 0.57 -3.91
C ALA A 77 -10.57 -0.46 -3.68
N PRO A 78 -10.34 -1.62 -3.03
CA PRO A 78 -11.43 -2.52 -2.64
C PRO A 78 -12.42 -1.91 -1.65
N MET A 79 -11.97 -1.11 -0.68
CA MET A 79 -12.84 -0.45 0.30
C MET A 79 -13.82 0.51 -0.38
N VAL A 80 -13.38 1.22 -1.42
CA VAL A 80 -14.25 2.08 -2.24
C VAL A 80 -15.16 1.27 -3.16
N ALA A 81 -14.64 0.20 -3.78
CA ALA A 81 -15.36 -0.58 -4.77
C ALA A 81 -16.48 -1.43 -4.15
N THR A 82 -16.27 -1.94 -2.92
CA THR A 82 -17.20 -2.87 -2.27
C THR A 82 -18.60 -2.28 -2.02
N PRO A 83 -18.76 -1.05 -1.45
CA PRO A 83 -20.07 -0.43 -1.30
C PRO A 83 -20.58 0.20 -2.59
N SER A 84 -19.70 0.47 -3.57
CA SER A 84 -20.00 1.24 -4.76
C SER A 84 -20.22 0.33 -5.97
N GLN A 85 -21.44 0.23 -6.46
CA GLN A 85 -21.73 -0.45 -7.74
C GLN A 85 -21.26 0.34 -8.97
N THR A 86 -20.57 1.46 -8.78
CA THR A 86 -20.16 2.37 -9.87
C THR A 86 -18.68 2.25 -10.25
N VAL A 87 -17.89 1.48 -9.48
CA VAL A 87 -16.49 1.18 -9.84
C VAL A 87 -16.49 0.01 -10.81
N ALA A 88 -16.05 0.27 -12.04
CA ALA A 88 -16.07 -0.72 -13.12
C ALA A 88 -15.01 -1.80 -12.98
N TRP A 89 -13.84 -1.46 -12.44
CA TRP A 89 -12.69 -2.35 -12.22
C TRP A 89 -11.71 -1.72 -11.22
N ILE A 90 -10.84 -2.54 -10.65
CA ILE A 90 -9.74 -2.06 -9.80
C ILE A 90 -8.41 -2.71 -10.19
N VAL A 91 -7.31 -1.98 -9.95
CA VAL A 91 -5.93 -2.48 -10.06
C VAL A 91 -5.23 -2.27 -8.73
N LEU A 92 -4.70 -3.34 -8.16
CA LEU A 92 -3.96 -3.36 -6.91
C LEU A 92 -2.47 -3.53 -7.25
N LEU A 93 -1.71 -2.46 -7.13
CA LEU A 93 -0.26 -2.45 -7.36
C LEU A 93 0.44 -2.66 -6.01
N ALA A 94 1.09 -3.79 -5.80
CA ALA A 94 1.73 -4.14 -4.54
C ALA A 94 0.80 -3.95 -3.32
N GLY A 95 -0.48 -4.32 -3.49
CA GLY A 95 -1.50 -4.20 -2.44
C GLY A 95 -1.39 -5.32 -1.40
N PRO A 96 -1.56 -5.01 -0.10
CA PRO A 96 -1.59 -6.04 0.94
C PRO A 96 -2.80 -6.99 0.82
N GLY A 97 -2.55 -8.29 0.92
CA GLY A 97 -3.56 -9.34 1.09
C GLY A 97 -3.58 -9.91 2.50
N LEU A 98 -2.52 -9.67 3.26
CA LEU A 98 -2.39 -10.04 4.67
C LEU A 98 -2.90 -8.93 5.58
N LYS A 99 -3.21 -9.29 6.84
CA LYS A 99 -3.48 -8.31 7.91
C LYS A 99 -2.28 -7.37 8.09
N GLY A 100 -2.53 -6.10 8.44
CA GLY A 100 -1.49 -5.09 8.54
C GLY A 100 -0.30 -5.48 9.44
N GLU A 101 -0.55 -6.08 10.61
CA GLU A 101 0.52 -6.59 11.47
C GLU A 101 1.40 -7.61 10.76
N ASP A 102 0.78 -8.57 10.06
CA ASP A 102 1.52 -9.66 9.40
C ASP A 102 2.38 -9.10 8.25
N VAL A 103 1.86 -8.12 7.50
CA VAL A 103 2.63 -7.40 6.46
C VAL A 103 3.84 -6.71 7.09
N LEU A 104 3.64 -5.95 8.18
CA LEU A 104 4.72 -5.18 8.83
C LEU A 104 5.82 -6.08 9.42
N LEU A 105 5.44 -7.21 10.01
CA LEU A 105 6.41 -8.18 10.54
C LEU A 105 7.20 -8.84 9.41
N LEU A 106 6.51 -9.29 8.36
CA LEU A 106 7.14 -9.93 7.21
C LEU A 106 8.05 -8.96 6.45
N GLN A 107 7.60 -7.73 6.22
CA GLN A 107 8.41 -6.64 5.65
C GLN A 107 9.69 -6.41 6.47
N SER A 108 9.56 -6.29 7.80
CA SER A 108 10.70 -6.08 8.69
C SER A 108 11.71 -7.22 8.58
N GLU A 109 11.24 -8.47 8.62
CA GLU A 109 12.09 -9.65 8.45
C GLU A 109 12.86 -9.64 7.13
N LEU A 110 12.15 -9.48 6.02
CA LEU A 110 12.75 -9.57 4.68
C LEU A 110 13.74 -8.44 4.41
N ILE A 111 13.44 -7.22 4.84
CA ILE A 111 14.36 -6.07 4.68
C ILE A 111 15.64 -6.29 5.51
N LEU A 112 15.52 -6.77 6.76
CA LEU A 112 16.68 -7.06 7.61
C LEU A 112 17.55 -8.17 7.01
N ARG A 113 16.93 -9.25 6.53
CA ARG A 113 17.66 -10.34 5.87
C ARG A 113 18.36 -9.87 4.59
N ALA A 114 17.70 -9.07 3.78
CA ALA A 114 18.30 -8.48 2.57
C ALA A 114 19.48 -7.54 2.89
N ALA A 115 19.46 -6.92 4.09
CA ALA A 115 20.58 -6.10 4.60
C ALA A 115 21.71 -6.95 5.23
N GLY A 116 21.61 -8.29 5.23
CA GLY A 116 22.62 -9.19 5.79
C GLY A 116 22.62 -9.29 7.31
N VAL A 117 21.53 -8.87 7.97
CA VAL A 117 21.38 -8.97 9.42
C VAL A 117 21.24 -10.44 9.84
N ASN A 118 21.95 -10.87 10.88
CA ASN A 118 21.92 -12.25 11.34
C ASN A 118 20.59 -12.64 12.01
N ASP A 119 20.29 -13.95 12.03
CA ASP A 119 19.02 -14.48 12.53
C ASP A 119 18.70 -14.07 13.98
N GLY A 120 19.69 -13.97 14.84
CA GLY A 120 19.49 -13.55 16.23
C GLY A 120 19.01 -12.10 16.35
N GLU A 121 19.54 -11.21 15.54
CA GLU A 121 19.12 -9.80 15.49
C GLU A 121 17.77 -9.63 14.80
N VAL A 122 17.51 -10.39 13.75
CA VAL A 122 16.19 -10.46 13.12
C VAL A 122 15.14 -10.87 14.16
N ALA A 123 15.38 -11.96 14.88
CA ALA A 123 14.45 -12.45 15.90
C ALA A 123 14.21 -11.41 17.03
N ARG A 124 15.27 -10.73 17.49
CA ARG A 124 15.13 -9.65 18.50
C ARG A 124 14.28 -8.48 17.98
N THR A 125 14.52 -8.06 16.73
CA THR A 125 13.74 -6.96 16.11
C THR A 125 12.28 -7.33 15.96
N LEU A 126 11.98 -8.55 15.51
CA LEU A 126 10.59 -9.01 15.39
C LEU A 126 9.89 -9.12 16.75
N ALA A 127 10.60 -9.58 17.80
CA ALA A 127 10.06 -9.59 19.16
C ALA A 127 9.77 -8.19 19.67
N PHE A 128 10.67 -7.23 19.44
CA PHE A 128 10.48 -5.82 19.75
C PHE A 128 9.27 -5.23 19.01
N ASN A 129 9.14 -5.49 17.70
CA ASN A 129 8.01 -5.04 16.92
C ASN A 129 6.67 -5.59 17.47
N LYS A 130 6.62 -6.88 17.84
CA LYS A 130 5.42 -7.48 18.45
C LYS A 130 5.06 -6.82 19.77
N GLN A 131 6.03 -6.53 20.63
CA GLN A 131 5.80 -5.80 21.89
C GLN A 131 5.27 -4.39 21.62
N THR A 132 5.88 -3.69 20.66
CA THR A 132 5.45 -2.35 20.21
C THR A 132 4.00 -2.39 19.74
N TYR A 133 3.63 -3.35 18.90
CA TYR A 133 2.26 -3.47 18.37
C TYR A 133 1.25 -3.83 19.46
N ALA A 134 1.65 -4.65 20.43
CA ALA A 134 0.81 -4.94 21.61
C ALA A 134 0.55 -3.68 22.45
N LEU A 135 1.56 -2.83 22.65
CA LEU A 135 1.39 -1.53 23.32
C LEU A 135 0.46 -0.61 22.55
N VAL A 136 0.63 -0.48 21.24
CA VAL A 136 -0.24 0.34 20.37
C VAL A 136 -1.70 -0.10 20.48
N ARG A 137 -1.98 -1.39 20.57
CA ARG A 137 -3.35 -1.91 20.75
C ARG A 137 -3.92 -1.69 22.14
N GLY A 138 -3.08 -1.96 23.14
CA GLY A 138 -3.51 -1.96 24.55
C GLY A 138 -3.72 -0.58 25.13
N GLU A 139 -2.86 0.39 24.76
CA GLU A 139 -2.94 1.74 25.29
C GLU A 139 -3.77 2.66 24.42
N LYS A 140 -4.82 3.27 25.00
CA LYS A 140 -5.74 4.15 24.27
C LYS A 140 -5.40 5.63 24.42
N ASP A 141 -4.74 6.00 25.52
CA ASP A 141 -4.26 7.36 25.72
C ASP A 141 -2.99 7.61 24.91
N PRO A 142 -2.97 8.57 23.96
CA PRO A 142 -1.80 8.84 23.13
C PRO A 142 -0.56 9.25 23.93
N ALA A 143 -0.71 10.04 25.01
CA ALA A 143 0.42 10.50 25.81
C ALA A 143 1.02 9.34 26.63
N ALA A 144 0.17 8.50 27.22
CA ALA A 144 0.62 7.29 27.92
C ALA A 144 1.29 6.29 26.96
N LEU A 145 0.76 6.14 25.73
CA LEU A 145 1.39 5.30 24.71
C LEU A 145 2.76 5.84 24.32
N GLU A 146 2.87 7.14 24.07
CA GLU A 146 4.14 7.79 23.72
C GLU A 146 5.19 7.56 24.81
N ALA A 147 4.82 7.74 26.08
CA ALA A 147 5.72 7.50 27.23
C ALA A 147 6.21 6.03 27.28
N LYS A 148 5.29 5.05 27.15
CA LYS A 148 5.63 3.62 27.15
C LYS A 148 6.50 3.22 25.96
N LEU A 149 6.25 3.78 24.78
CA LEU A 149 7.07 3.52 23.58
C LEU A 149 8.49 4.10 23.74
N ASN A 150 8.63 5.31 24.30
CA ASN A 150 9.93 5.89 24.59
C ASN A 150 10.70 5.03 25.61
N GLU A 151 10.06 4.54 26.67
CA GLU A 151 10.67 3.64 27.65
C GLU A 151 11.11 2.32 26.99
N LEU A 152 10.26 1.71 26.16
CA LEU A 152 10.58 0.47 25.43
C LEU A 152 11.79 0.65 24.52
N VAL A 153 11.84 1.73 23.73
CA VAL A 153 12.99 2.04 22.85
C VAL A 153 14.27 2.22 23.65
N GLN A 154 14.22 2.93 24.79
CA GLN A 154 15.39 3.15 25.63
C GLN A 154 15.90 1.84 26.27
N SER A 155 15.01 0.96 26.73
CA SER A 155 15.36 -0.30 27.36
C SER A 155 16.01 -1.32 26.40
N THR A 156 15.76 -1.20 25.09
CA THR A 156 16.26 -2.13 24.07
C THR A 156 17.49 -1.61 23.32
N SER A 157 17.90 -0.36 23.55
CA SER A 157 19.06 0.25 22.91
C SER A 157 20.36 -0.32 23.49
N THR A 158 20.85 -1.44 22.95
CA THR A 158 22.12 -2.10 23.33
C THR A 158 23.31 -1.71 22.46
N GLY A 159 23.16 -0.70 21.59
CA GLY A 159 24.17 -0.24 20.62
C GLY A 159 24.19 1.27 20.45
N ALA A 160 24.69 1.77 19.32
CA ALA A 160 24.65 3.20 19.01
C ALA A 160 23.20 3.69 19.06
N ALA A 161 22.89 4.54 20.05
CA ALA A 161 21.56 5.09 20.22
C ALA A 161 21.13 5.84 18.93
N LEU A 162 19.92 5.56 18.46
CA LEU A 162 19.34 6.32 17.35
C LEU A 162 19.31 7.82 17.71
N PRO A 163 19.52 8.72 16.74
CA PRO A 163 19.38 10.14 16.99
C PRO A 163 17.98 10.44 17.59
N PRO A 164 17.88 11.31 18.62
CA PRO A 164 16.59 11.59 19.30
C PRO A 164 15.48 11.98 18.35
N ALA A 165 15.78 12.71 17.28
CA ALA A 165 14.82 13.10 16.25
C ALA A 165 14.26 11.89 15.47
N ALA A 166 15.07 10.86 15.23
CA ALA A 166 14.63 9.62 14.56
C ALA A 166 13.70 8.81 15.47
N VAL A 167 14.06 8.66 16.75
CA VAL A 167 13.20 8.00 17.76
C VAL A 167 11.85 8.72 17.83
N GLN A 168 11.85 10.04 17.96
CA GLN A 168 10.63 10.84 18.06
C GLN A 168 9.77 10.75 16.80
N SER A 169 10.38 10.68 15.61
CA SER A 169 9.65 10.46 14.35
C SER A 169 8.99 9.09 14.30
N GLN A 170 9.69 8.06 14.74
CA GLN A 170 9.16 6.70 14.81
C GLN A 170 8.00 6.59 15.83
N VAL A 171 8.17 7.17 17.02
CA VAL A 171 7.11 7.18 18.04
C VAL A 171 5.88 7.92 17.53
N ARG A 172 6.03 9.10 16.89
CA ARG A 172 4.90 9.83 16.28
C ARG A 172 4.14 8.98 15.25
N MET A 173 4.84 8.22 14.43
CA MET A 173 4.20 7.30 13.49
C MET A 173 3.39 6.22 14.22
N LEU A 174 3.98 5.58 15.25
CA LEU A 174 3.36 4.51 16.02
C LEU A 174 2.11 4.94 16.80
N VAL A 175 2.07 6.19 17.29
CA VAL A 175 0.90 6.74 17.99
C VAL A 175 -0.18 7.27 17.04
N SER A 176 0.11 7.38 15.74
CA SER A 176 -0.83 7.95 14.77
C SER A 176 -2.11 7.11 14.62
N PRO A 177 -3.26 7.76 14.34
CA PRO A 177 -4.50 7.05 14.03
C PRO A 177 -4.34 6.10 12.84
N TRP A 178 -3.57 6.52 11.83
CA TRP A 178 -3.27 5.70 10.65
C TRP A 178 -2.61 4.38 11.02
N PHE A 179 -1.55 4.42 11.84
CA PHE A 179 -0.81 3.19 12.19
C PHE A 179 -1.68 2.21 12.98
N ARG A 180 -2.51 2.74 13.91
CA ARG A 180 -3.46 1.96 14.69
C ARG A 180 -4.48 1.25 13.80
N PHE A 181 -5.03 1.98 12.84
CA PHE A 181 -5.97 1.42 11.87
C PHE A 181 -5.29 0.34 11.01
N PHE A 182 -4.15 0.69 10.39
CA PHE A 182 -3.43 -0.20 9.49
C PHE A 182 -3.01 -1.51 10.16
N LEU A 183 -2.51 -1.43 11.40
CA LEU A 183 -2.03 -2.57 12.18
C LEU A 183 -3.09 -3.66 12.35
N ASP A 184 -4.36 -3.27 12.53
CA ASP A 184 -5.46 -4.18 12.80
C ASP A 184 -6.33 -4.48 11.58
N TYR A 185 -6.15 -3.74 10.49
CA TYR A 185 -6.96 -3.95 9.30
C TYR A 185 -6.65 -5.29 8.63
N ASP A 186 -7.70 -6.10 8.43
CA ASP A 186 -7.67 -7.34 7.64
C ASP A 186 -8.39 -7.08 6.31
N PRO A 187 -7.68 -7.15 5.15
CA PRO A 187 -8.28 -6.91 3.85
C PRO A 187 -9.21 -8.04 3.37
N VAL A 188 -9.11 -9.25 3.93
CA VAL A 188 -9.85 -10.43 3.46
C VAL A 188 -11.35 -10.20 3.42
N PRO A 189 -12.04 -9.68 4.48
CA PRO A 189 -13.48 -9.46 4.42
C PRO A 189 -13.93 -8.45 3.35
N THR A 190 -13.08 -7.46 3.04
CA THR A 190 -13.35 -6.47 1.98
C THR A 190 -13.16 -7.09 0.61
N LEU A 191 -12.07 -7.83 0.40
CA LEU A 191 -11.78 -8.54 -0.85
C LEU A 191 -12.86 -9.58 -1.18
N GLN A 192 -13.37 -10.32 -0.20
CA GLN A 192 -14.49 -11.26 -0.37
C GLN A 192 -15.78 -10.59 -0.87
N LYS A 193 -15.98 -9.30 -0.60
CA LYS A 193 -17.13 -8.54 -1.06
C LYS A 193 -16.87 -7.79 -2.38
N THR A 194 -15.66 -7.81 -2.89
CA THR A 194 -15.26 -7.13 -4.12
C THR A 194 -15.67 -7.97 -5.34
N LEU A 195 -16.67 -7.55 -6.07
CA LEU A 195 -17.24 -8.28 -7.21
C LEU A 195 -16.87 -7.69 -8.58
N CYS A 196 -16.37 -6.45 -8.63
CA CYS A 196 -15.87 -5.88 -9.88
C CYS A 196 -14.58 -6.60 -10.34
N PRO A 197 -14.20 -6.51 -11.62
CA PRO A 197 -12.93 -7.01 -12.13
C PRO A 197 -11.72 -6.51 -11.34
N VAL A 198 -10.79 -7.40 -10.97
CA VAL A 198 -9.61 -7.10 -10.14
C VAL A 198 -8.32 -7.57 -10.80
N LEU A 199 -7.37 -6.66 -11.02
CA LEU A 199 -5.99 -7.01 -11.31
C LEU A 199 -5.14 -6.76 -10.07
N ALA A 200 -4.41 -7.76 -9.59
CA ALA A 200 -3.42 -7.61 -8.52
C ALA A 200 -2.02 -7.92 -9.05
N LEU A 201 -1.15 -6.95 -9.01
CA LEU A 201 0.25 -7.05 -9.46
C LEU A 201 1.19 -6.82 -8.30
N ASN A 202 2.23 -7.65 -8.19
CA ASN A 202 3.36 -7.43 -7.29
C ASN A 202 4.68 -7.70 -8.01
N GLY A 203 5.73 -7.00 -7.60
CA GLY A 203 7.09 -7.33 -8.03
C GLY A 203 7.61 -8.56 -7.28
N GLU A 204 8.33 -9.45 -8.00
CA GLU A 204 8.96 -10.65 -7.41
C GLU A 204 9.88 -10.30 -6.23
N LYS A 205 10.58 -9.16 -6.33
CA LYS A 205 11.53 -8.66 -5.33
C LYS A 205 10.92 -7.63 -4.37
N ASP A 206 9.61 -7.59 -4.26
CA ASP A 206 8.95 -6.71 -3.29
C ASP A 206 9.16 -7.24 -1.88
N LEU A 207 10.00 -6.53 -1.10
CA LEU A 207 10.27 -6.84 0.31
C LEU A 207 9.30 -6.13 1.26
N GLN A 208 8.50 -5.18 0.78
CA GLN A 208 7.55 -4.44 1.61
C GLN A 208 6.19 -5.13 1.66
N VAL A 209 5.70 -5.57 0.49
CA VAL A 209 4.47 -6.38 0.37
C VAL A 209 4.82 -7.63 -0.44
N PRO A 210 5.40 -8.66 0.17
CA PRO A 210 5.94 -9.81 -0.53
C PRO A 210 4.87 -10.54 -1.36
N PRO A 211 5.15 -10.84 -2.66
CA PRO A 211 4.14 -11.31 -3.61
C PRO A 211 3.50 -12.63 -3.19
N LYS A 212 4.30 -13.62 -2.80
CA LYS A 212 3.82 -14.99 -2.58
C LYS A 212 2.68 -15.08 -1.57
N GLN A 213 2.82 -14.41 -0.43
CA GLN A 213 1.82 -14.44 0.63
C GLN A 213 0.64 -13.53 0.32
N ASN A 214 0.91 -12.33 -0.21
CA ASN A 214 -0.13 -11.33 -0.45
C ASN A 214 -1.00 -11.68 -1.66
N LEU A 215 -0.41 -12.04 -2.81
CA LEU A 215 -1.19 -12.44 -4.00
C LEU A 215 -2.02 -13.69 -3.73
N ALA A 216 -1.47 -14.71 -3.06
CA ALA A 216 -2.23 -15.91 -2.71
C ALA A 216 -3.44 -15.61 -1.79
N LYS A 217 -3.29 -14.67 -0.86
CA LYS A 217 -4.40 -14.25 0.01
C LYS A 217 -5.45 -13.45 -0.75
N ILE A 218 -5.04 -12.53 -1.63
CA ILE A 218 -5.95 -11.75 -2.49
C ILE A 218 -6.75 -12.71 -3.38
N GLU A 219 -6.06 -13.60 -4.09
CA GLU A 219 -6.67 -14.61 -4.96
C GLU A 219 -7.72 -15.43 -4.21
N LYS A 220 -7.31 -16.03 -3.07
CA LYS A 220 -8.22 -16.82 -2.27
C LYS A 220 -9.43 -16.03 -1.77
N ALA A 221 -9.23 -14.80 -1.30
CA ALA A 221 -10.32 -13.97 -0.81
C ALA A 221 -11.33 -13.63 -1.92
N LEU A 222 -10.86 -13.28 -3.12
CA LEU A 222 -11.71 -13.01 -4.28
C LEU A 222 -12.47 -14.26 -4.73
N GLN A 223 -11.82 -15.43 -4.75
CA GLN A 223 -12.46 -16.72 -5.06
C GLN A 223 -13.54 -17.08 -4.05
N ASP A 224 -13.23 -17.00 -2.75
CA ASP A 224 -14.16 -17.29 -1.66
C ASP A 224 -15.37 -16.33 -1.68
N GLY A 225 -15.17 -15.08 -2.12
CA GLY A 225 -16.20 -14.07 -2.31
C GLY A 225 -17.03 -14.25 -3.59
N GLY A 226 -16.65 -15.19 -4.46
CA GLY A 226 -17.35 -15.49 -5.70
C GLY A 226 -17.03 -14.56 -6.87
N ASN A 227 -15.97 -13.73 -6.76
CA ASN A 227 -15.51 -12.93 -7.90
C ASN A 227 -15.10 -13.86 -9.06
N LYS A 228 -15.53 -13.55 -10.28
CA LYS A 228 -15.30 -14.38 -11.48
C LYS A 228 -14.32 -13.75 -12.47
N ASP A 229 -13.95 -12.49 -12.28
CA ASP A 229 -13.06 -11.75 -13.19
C ASP A 229 -11.94 -11.09 -12.39
N PHE A 230 -10.91 -11.85 -12.10
CA PHE A 230 -9.70 -11.35 -11.46
C PHE A 230 -8.46 -12.05 -12.02
N GLN A 231 -7.34 -11.37 -11.87
CA GLN A 231 -6.00 -11.88 -12.20
C GLN A 231 -5.01 -11.45 -11.13
N THR A 232 -4.18 -12.39 -10.68
CA THR A 232 -3.02 -12.12 -9.82
C THR A 232 -1.76 -12.41 -10.61
N THR A 233 -0.77 -11.50 -10.57
CA THR A 233 0.48 -11.66 -11.33
C THR A 233 1.67 -11.18 -10.53
N GLU A 234 2.67 -12.03 -10.41
CA GLU A 234 4.01 -11.69 -9.94
C GLU A 234 4.87 -11.29 -11.14
N LEU A 235 5.47 -10.08 -11.10
CA LEU A 235 6.31 -9.55 -12.17
C LEU A 235 7.78 -9.80 -11.83
N PRO A 236 8.51 -10.59 -12.66
CA PRO A 236 9.88 -10.98 -12.38
C PRO A 236 10.84 -9.79 -12.26
N GLY A 237 11.75 -9.84 -11.30
CA GLY A 237 12.83 -8.86 -11.13
C GLY A 237 12.42 -7.49 -10.59
N LEU A 238 11.12 -7.22 -10.40
CA LEU A 238 10.63 -5.90 -9.97
C LEU A 238 10.51 -5.78 -8.45
N ASN A 239 10.80 -4.59 -7.94
CA ASN A 239 10.66 -4.21 -6.52
C ASN A 239 9.25 -3.66 -6.21
N HIS A 240 9.06 -3.15 -4.99
CA HIS A 240 7.79 -2.54 -4.54
C HIS A 240 7.32 -1.36 -5.39
N LEU A 241 8.23 -0.63 -6.01
CA LEU A 241 7.93 0.51 -6.89
C LEU A 241 7.79 0.09 -8.38
N PHE A 242 7.81 -1.22 -8.66
CA PHE A 242 7.82 -1.77 -10.01
C PHE A 242 9.01 -1.31 -10.84
N GLN A 243 10.19 -1.23 -10.22
CA GLN A 243 11.48 -0.97 -10.88
C GLN A 243 12.27 -2.28 -10.92
N HIS A 244 13.06 -2.51 -11.98
CA HIS A 244 14.06 -3.57 -11.96
C HIS A 244 15.08 -3.32 -10.87
N SER A 245 15.28 -4.28 -10.00
CA SER A 245 16.10 -4.13 -8.80
C SER A 245 16.94 -5.39 -8.56
N PRO A 246 18.20 -5.26 -8.13
CA PRO A 246 19.04 -6.40 -7.80
C PRO A 246 18.50 -7.22 -6.62
N THR A 247 18.13 -6.57 -5.51
CA THR A 247 17.73 -7.24 -4.27
C THR A 247 16.31 -6.94 -3.81
N GLY A 248 15.69 -5.86 -4.32
CA GLY A 248 14.41 -5.34 -3.85
C GLY A 248 14.49 -4.47 -2.61
N SER A 249 15.70 -4.23 -2.09
CA SER A 249 15.90 -3.38 -0.91
C SER A 249 15.40 -1.96 -1.15
N PRO A 250 14.64 -1.37 -0.20
CA PRO A 250 14.23 0.04 -0.29
C PRO A 250 15.39 1.03 -0.41
N THR A 251 16.60 0.63 0.01
CA THR A 251 17.81 1.46 -0.12
C THR A 251 18.26 1.63 -1.58
N GLU A 252 17.84 0.76 -2.48
CA GLU A 252 18.17 0.83 -3.92
C GLU A 252 17.30 1.85 -4.68
N TYR A 253 16.09 2.17 -4.20
CA TYR A 253 15.09 2.95 -4.94
C TYR A 253 15.62 4.30 -5.44
N GLY A 254 16.44 4.98 -4.65
CA GLY A 254 17.01 6.28 -5.02
C GLY A 254 18.09 6.23 -6.09
N GLY A 255 18.74 5.08 -6.26
CA GLY A 255 19.82 4.85 -7.24
C GLY A 255 19.34 4.29 -8.59
N ILE A 256 18.14 3.72 -8.64
CA ILE A 256 17.55 3.18 -9.86
C ILE A 256 17.04 4.34 -10.71
N GLN A 257 17.41 4.41 -11.98
CA GLN A 257 16.99 5.47 -12.89
C GLN A 257 15.54 5.25 -13.41
N GLU A 258 15.15 4.00 -13.56
CA GLU A 258 13.83 3.61 -14.00
C GLU A 258 12.78 4.02 -12.97
N THR A 259 11.69 4.64 -13.42
CA THR A 259 10.57 5.01 -12.52
C THR A 259 9.54 3.91 -12.37
N MET A 260 9.22 3.22 -13.47
CA MET A 260 8.31 2.07 -13.50
C MET A 260 8.61 1.24 -14.75
N ALA A 261 8.75 -0.05 -14.61
CA ALA A 261 9.09 -0.97 -15.68
C ALA A 261 8.00 -1.02 -16.76
N PRO A 262 8.38 -1.11 -18.06
CA PRO A 262 7.44 -1.15 -19.18
C PRO A 262 6.42 -2.29 -19.08
N GLU A 263 6.82 -3.46 -18.58
CA GLU A 263 5.93 -4.60 -18.40
C GLU A 263 4.86 -4.35 -17.34
N ALA A 264 5.16 -3.62 -16.27
CA ALA A 264 4.16 -3.21 -15.28
C ALA A 264 3.17 -2.20 -15.89
N LEU A 265 3.67 -1.23 -16.64
CA LEU A 265 2.83 -0.26 -17.37
C LEU A 265 1.91 -0.95 -18.38
N SER A 266 2.45 -1.93 -19.13
CA SER A 266 1.68 -2.70 -20.12
C SER A 266 0.61 -3.55 -19.45
N ALA A 267 0.95 -4.30 -18.40
CA ALA A 267 -0.03 -5.13 -17.68
C ALA A 267 -1.22 -4.29 -17.15
N VAL A 268 -0.94 -3.10 -16.58
CA VAL A 268 -1.99 -2.18 -16.14
C VAL A 268 -2.81 -1.69 -17.30
N SER A 269 -2.18 -1.20 -18.37
CA SER A 269 -2.92 -0.62 -19.50
C SER A 269 -3.77 -1.64 -20.25
N ASP A 270 -3.27 -2.87 -20.42
CA ASP A 270 -4.00 -3.93 -21.10
C ASP A 270 -5.25 -4.34 -20.31
N TRP A 271 -5.13 -4.44 -18.97
CA TRP A 271 -6.27 -4.66 -18.08
C TRP A 271 -7.30 -3.53 -18.17
N VAL A 272 -6.84 -2.28 -18.03
CA VAL A 272 -7.72 -1.10 -18.09
C VAL A 272 -8.46 -1.02 -19.41
N LEU A 273 -7.77 -1.21 -20.55
CA LEU A 273 -8.38 -1.18 -21.87
C LEU A 273 -9.40 -2.31 -22.04
N LYS A 274 -9.07 -3.54 -21.61
CA LYS A 274 -10.00 -4.68 -21.65
C LYS A 274 -11.32 -4.41 -20.93
N HIS A 275 -11.29 -3.66 -19.81
CA HIS A 275 -12.46 -3.42 -18.96
C HIS A 275 -13.09 -2.02 -19.15
N SER A 276 -12.50 -1.17 -20.00
CA SER A 276 -13.01 0.20 -20.29
C SER A 276 -13.47 0.38 -21.72
N VAL A 277 -13.06 -0.49 -22.64
CA VAL A 277 -13.48 -0.41 -24.05
C VAL A 277 -14.60 -1.40 -24.33
N PRO A 278 -15.63 -1.07 -25.12
CA PRO A 278 -16.74 -1.96 -25.48
C PRO A 278 -16.27 -3.20 -26.23
#